data_33e9796ba5ca0ab96c8802a3182bb89f
#
_entry.id   33e9796ba5ca0ab96c8802a3182bb89f
#
_cell.length_a   1.000
_cell.length_b   1.000
_cell.length_c   1.000
_cell.angle_alpha   90.00
_cell.angle_beta   90.00
_cell.angle_gamma   90.00
#
_symmetry.space_group_name_H-M   'P 1'
#
loop_
_entity.id
_entity.type
_entity.pdbx_description
1 polymer ?
#
loop_
_entity_poly.entity_id
_entity_poly.type
_entity_poly.pdbx_seq_one_letter_code
_entity_poly.pdbx_strand_id
1 'polypeptide(L)'
;RKRPPQRDAEADGVIEGRNAVIEALRAGTAIDKIYLAKGDTDSALGHIANTARANGVVVVNADRRKLDEMSRTHAHQGVIAVAAVRAYASIEDIFQRAEERGEAPLIVLCDELSDPHNLGAVIRTAECAGAHGVVIPKRRSAGLTAIVAKTSAGAVSHIPVARVPNLTALMKELQKRGVWIFGAEMNGNTSLYEADLKGPAAIVIGSEGSGMSRLVAETCDFTVSIPMKGKINSLNASAAAAILLYEAVRQRLS
;
A
#
# COMPACT_ATOMS: atom_id res chain seq x y z
N ARG A 1 -8.68 4.75 -43.21
CA ARG A 1 -8.69 4.06 -41.90
C ARG A 1 -7.76 4.86 -40.97
N LYS A 2 -8.31 5.64 -40.02
CA LYS A 2 -7.54 6.33 -38.98
C LYS A 2 -7.03 5.29 -37.99
N ARG A 3 -5.69 5.26 -37.79
CA ARG A 3 -5.10 4.51 -36.69
C ARG A 3 -5.74 4.96 -35.36
N PRO A 4 -6.11 4.03 -34.44
CA PRO A 4 -6.53 4.43 -33.11
C PRO A 4 -5.37 5.19 -32.46
N PRO A 5 -5.66 6.18 -31.58
CA PRO A 5 -4.61 6.93 -30.91
C PRO A 5 -3.75 5.95 -30.11
N GLN A 6 -2.44 5.98 -30.35
CA GLN A 6 -1.47 5.36 -29.46
C GLN A 6 -1.66 6.04 -28.09
N ARG A 7 -2.31 5.36 -27.15
CA ARG A 7 -2.22 5.70 -25.74
C ARG A 7 -0.78 5.40 -25.35
N ASP A 8 -0.09 6.41 -24.87
CA ASP A 8 1.30 6.30 -24.46
C ASP A 8 1.45 5.13 -23.48
N ALA A 9 2.24 4.12 -23.86
CA ALA A 9 2.44 2.89 -23.07
C ALA A 9 3.06 3.19 -21.69
N GLU A 10 3.71 4.35 -21.55
CA GLU A 10 4.25 4.86 -20.28
C GLU A 10 3.19 5.36 -19.30
N ALA A 11 2.01 5.77 -19.77
CA ALA A 11 0.97 6.35 -18.92
C ALA A 11 0.34 5.36 -17.92
N ASP A 12 0.46 4.05 -18.14
CA ASP A 12 -0.12 3.02 -17.26
C ASP A 12 0.92 2.14 -16.53
N GLY A 13 2.22 2.43 -16.67
CA GLY A 13 3.28 1.78 -15.90
C GLY A 13 3.48 0.28 -16.18
N VAL A 14 3.04 -0.23 -17.35
CA VAL A 14 3.26 -1.62 -17.74
C VAL A 14 4.49 -1.73 -18.64
N ILE A 15 5.46 -2.56 -18.25
CA ILE A 15 6.68 -2.86 -18.99
C ILE A 15 6.60 -4.31 -19.44
N GLU A 16 6.62 -4.57 -20.75
CA GLU A 16 6.40 -5.87 -21.35
C GLU A 16 7.64 -6.40 -22.06
N GLY A 17 7.87 -7.70 -21.93
CA GLY A 17 8.95 -8.40 -22.61
C GLY A 17 10.27 -8.42 -21.82
N ARG A 18 11.07 -9.46 -22.10
CA ARG A 18 12.27 -9.80 -21.32
C ARG A 18 13.30 -8.67 -21.30
N ASN A 19 13.64 -8.14 -22.47
CA ASN A 19 14.67 -7.11 -22.58
C ASN A 19 14.25 -5.82 -21.88
N ALA A 20 13.00 -5.39 -22.06
CA ALA A 20 12.48 -4.18 -21.42
C ALA A 20 12.49 -4.29 -19.90
N VAL A 21 12.09 -5.46 -19.35
CA VAL A 21 12.09 -5.71 -17.90
C VAL A 21 13.53 -5.79 -17.34
N ILE A 22 14.46 -6.41 -18.06
CA ILE A 22 15.88 -6.45 -17.68
C ILE A 22 16.46 -5.04 -17.63
N GLU A 23 16.22 -4.24 -18.65
CA GLU A 23 16.71 -2.85 -18.69
C GLU A 23 16.09 -1.99 -17.59
N ALA A 24 14.81 -2.15 -17.31
CA ALA A 24 14.14 -1.44 -16.21
C ALA A 24 14.76 -1.80 -14.85
N LEU A 25 15.07 -3.09 -14.61
CA LEU A 25 15.76 -3.55 -13.40
C LEU A 25 17.17 -2.97 -13.30
N ARG A 26 17.93 -2.93 -14.41
CA ARG A 26 19.29 -2.36 -14.46
C ARG A 26 19.29 -0.85 -14.26
N ALA A 27 18.33 -0.17 -14.83
CA ALA A 27 18.16 1.28 -14.70
C ALA A 27 17.70 1.72 -13.30
N GLY A 28 17.37 0.77 -12.40
CA GLY A 28 16.84 1.10 -11.07
C GLY A 28 15.42 1.67 -11.12
N THR A 29 14.67 1.41 -12.19
CA THR A 29 13.27 1.84 -12.30
C THR A 29 12.47 1.30 -11.10
N ALA A 30 11.68 2.16 -10.48
CA ALA A 30 10.80 1.74 -9.40
C ALA A 30 9.76 0.75 -9.94
N ILE A 31 9.85 -0.52 -9.53
CA ILE A 31 8.95 -1.59 -9.96
C ILE A 31 8.12 -2.05 -8.75
N ASP A 32 6.81 -2.07 -8.93
CA ASP A 32 5.90 -2.60 -7.91
C ASP A 32 5.90 -4.12 -7.88
N LYS A 33 5.64 -4.75 -9.03
CA LYS A 33 5.57 -6.22 -9.17
C LYS A 33 6.06 -6.66 -10.52
N ILE A 34 6.59 -7.88 -10.58
CA ILE A 34 6.89 -8.59 -11.82
C ILE A 34 6.04 -9.86 -11.87
N TYR A 35 5.28 -10.02 -12.95
CA TYR A 35 4.52 -11.22 -13.25
C TYR A 35 5.31 -12.10 -14.21
N LEU A 36 5.48 -13.37 -13.85
CA LEU A 36 6.12 -14.39 -14.67
C LEU A 36 5.13 -15.49 -15.03
N ALA A 37 5.15 -15.95 -16.27
CA ALA A 37 4.33 -17.07 -16.71
C ALA A 37 4.72 -18.34 -15.98
N LYS A 38 3.73 -19.06 -15.42
CA LYS A 38 3.93 -20.37 -14.78
C LYS A 38 4.38 -21.40 -15.83
N GLY A 39 5.27 -22.29 -15.42
CA GLY A 39 5.72 -23.41 -16.24
C GLY A 39 6.73 -23.06 -17.33
N ASP A 40 7.10 -21.80 -17.49
CA ASP A 40 8.16 -21.38 -18.39
C ASP A 40 9.52 -21.56 -17.67
N THR A 41 10.33 -22.48 -18.18
CA THR A 41 11.64 -22.85 -17.61
C THR A 41 12.82 -22.11 -18.26
N ASP A 42 12.53 -21.05 -19.00
CA ASP A 42 13.56 -20.26 -19.69
C ASP A 42 14.53 -19.61 -18.70
N SER A 43 15.83 -19.79 -18.96
CA SER A 43 16.91 -19.24 -18.14
C SER A 43 16.84 -17.71 -17.99
N ALA A 44 16.37 -17.00 -19.01
CA ALA A 44 16.21 -15.55 -19.00
C ALA A 44 15.14 -15.13 -17.96
N LEU A 45 14.01 -15.85 -17.88
CA LEU A 45 12.99 -15.60 -16.85
C LEU A 45 13.50 -15.90 -15.44
N GLY A 46 14.31 -16.97 -15.30
CA GLY A 46 15.00 -17.29 -14.05
C GLY A 46 15.95 -16.16 -13.61
N HIS A 47 16.71 -15.61 -14.54
CA HIS A 47 17.60 -14.47 -14.26
C HIS A 47 16.78 -13.22 -13.84
N ILE A 48 15.72 -12.88 -14.55
CA ILE A 48 14.83 -11.77 -14.17
C ILE A 48 14.27 -11.97 -12.76
N ALA A 49 13.79 -13.18 -12.45
CA ALA A 49 13.24 -13.49 -11.13
C ALA A 49 14.27 -13.30 -10.01
N ASN A 50 15.50 -13.76 -10.20
CA ASN A 50 16.56 -13.65 -9.21
C ASN A 50 17.00 -12.19 -9.02
N THR A 51 17.20 -11.45 -10.10
CA THR A 51 17.55 -10.02 -10.06
C THR A 51 16.44 -9.20 -9.39
N ALA A 52 15.19 -9.46 -9.72
CA ALA A 52 14.06 -8.80 -9.10
C ALA A 52 14.00 -9.05 -7.59
N ARG A 53 14.19 -10.30 -7.15
CA ARG A 53 14.18 -10.64 -5.72
C ARG A 53 15.36 -9.99 -4.97
N ALA A 54 16.55 -9.97 -5.58
CA ALA A 54 17.73 -9.28 -5.02
C ALA A 54 17.46 -7.78 -4.82
N ASN A 55 16.72 -7.16 -5.74
CA ASN A 55 16.30 -5.76 -5.65
C ASN A 55 15.05 -5.55 -4.78
N GLY A 56 14.56 -6.58 -4.07
CA GLY A 56 13.39 -6.48 -3.20
C GLY A 56 12.05 -6.35 -3.93
N VAL A 57 12.02 -6.53 -5.27
CA VAL A 57 10.80 -6.48 -6.08
C VAL A 57 9.98 -7.75 -5.90
N VAL A 58 8.67 -7.61 -5.79
CA VAL A 58 7.74 -8.74 -5.65
C VAL A 58 7.62 -9.47 -6.99
N VAL A 59 7.91 -10.78 -7.00
CA VAL A 59 7.73 -11.65 -8.16
C VAL A 59 6.51 -12.54 -7.93
N VAL A 60 5.58 -12.52 -8.89
CA VAL A 60 4.32 -13.29 -8.87
C VAL A 60 4.32 -14.25 -10.05
N ASN A 61 4.18 -15.54 -9.78
CA ASN A 61 3.93 -16.52 -10.84
C ASN A 61 2.44 -16.49 -11.20
N ALA A 62 2.12 -16.24 -12.45
CA ALA A 62 0.76 -16.12 -12.95
C ALA A 62 0.53 -17.00 -14.18
N ASP A 63 -0.70 -17.38 -14.43
CA ASP A 63 -1.05 -18.10 -15.63
C ASP A 63 -0.88 -17.19 -16.86
N ARG A 64 -0.50 -17.78 -18.00
CA ARG A 64 -0.22 -17.03 -19.24
C ARG A 64 -1.41 -16.16 -19.65
N ARG A 65 -2.63 -16.66 -19.46
CA ARG A 65 -3.85 -15.89 -19.71
C ARG A 65 -3.89 -14.56 -18.96
N LYS A 66 -3.44 -14.54 -17.70
CA LYS A 66 -3.35 -13.28 -16.92
C LYS A 66 -2.35 -12.30 -17.52
N LEU A 67 -1.21 -12.79 -18.03
CA LEU A 67 -0.26 -11.93 -18.72
C LEU A 67 -0.85 -11.40 -20.03
N ASP A 68 -1.57 -12.23 -20.79
CA ASP A 68 -2.26 -11.82 -22.02
C ASP A 68 -3.29 -10.71 -21.75
N GLU A 69 -4.04 -10.82 -20.64
CA GLU A 69 -5.03 -9.83 -20.21
C GLU A 69 -4.38 -8.50 -19.79
N MET A 70 -3.17 -8.55 -19.20
CA MET A 70 -2.40 -7.38 -18.78
C MET A 70 -1.61 -6.76 -19.94
N SER A 71 -1.27 -7.56 -20.94
CA SER A 71 -0.44 -7.17 -22.08
C SER A 71 -1.19 -6.24 -23.02
N ARG A 72 -0.51 -5.22 -23.51
CA ARG A 72 -1.04 -4.28 -24.51
C ARG A 72 -0.58 -4.60 -25.91
N THR A 73 0.63 -5.15 -26.01
CA THR A 73 1.28 -5.44 -27.28
C THR A 73 1.11 -6.88 -27.69
N HIS A 74 0.64 -7.75 -26.78
CA HIS A 74 0.63 -9.21 -26.89
C HIS A 74 2.01 -9.83 -27.13
N ALA A 75 3.08 -9.08 -26.79
CA ALA A 75 4.47 -9.48 -26.96
C ALA A 75 5.22 -9.62 -25.62
N HIS A 76 4.52 -9.98 -24.55
CA HIS A 76 5.06 -10.01 -23.18
C HIS A 76 6.15 -11.08 -22.95
N GLN A 77 6.32 -12.07 -23.84
CA GLN A 77 7.38 -13.08 -23.76
C GLN A 77 7.48 -13.79 -22.38
N GLY A 78 6.37 -13.98 -21.71
CA GLY A 78 6.29 -14.61 -20.40
C GLY A 78 6.62 -13.71 -19.20
N VAL A 79 6.81 -12.40 -19.41
CA VAL A 79 7.08 -11.46 -18.31
C VAL A 79 6.41 -10.12 -18.53
N ILE A 80 5.84 -9.59 -17.44
CA ILE A 80 5.30 -8.22 -17.35
C ILE A 80 5.74 -7.63 -16.02
N ALA A 81 6.32 -6.44 -16.04
CA ALA A 81 6.57 -5.64 -14.85
C ALA A 81 5.55 -4.49 -14.77
N VAL A 82 5.10 -4.19 -13.55
CA VAL A 82 4.29 -3.02 -13.24
C VAL A 82 5.18 -2.02 -12.52
N ALA A 83 5.39 -0.87 -13.13
CA ALA A 83 6.18 0.19 -12.53
C ALA A 83 5.44 0.82 -11.34
N ALA A 84 6.19 1.19 -10.32
CA ALA A 84 5.71 2.06 -9.25
C ALA A 84 5.90 3.53 -9.68
N VAL A 85 4.96 4.39 -9.34
CA VAL A 85 5.03 5.83 -9.66
C VAL A 85 6.15 6.55 -8.89
N ARG A 86 6.64 5.93 -7.82
CA ARG A 86 7.81 6.37 -7.06
C ARG A 86 8.42 5.20 -6.28
N ALA A 87 9.64 5.40 -5.80
CA ALA A 87 10.28 4.47 -4.87
C ALA A 87 9.53 4.41 -3.54
N TYR A 88 9.49 3.22 -2.93
CA TYR A 88 8.98 3.05 -1.57
C TYR A 88 9.95 3.66 -0.57
N ALA A 89 9.39 4.31 0.43
CA ALA A 89 10.14 4.86 1.57
C ALA A 89 10.53 3.75 2.56
N SER A 90 11.47 4.03 3.43
CA SER A 90 11.78 3.24 4.61
C SER A 90 10.86 3.61 5.78
N ILE A 91 10.86 2.81 6.84
CA ILE A 91 10.18 3.16 8.10
C ILE A 91 10.88 4.35 8.76
N GLU A 92 12.19 4.45 8.62
CA GLU A 92 12.98 5.55 9.17
C GLU A 92 12.62 6.89 8.53
N ASP A 93 12.31 6.93 7.22
CA ASP A 93 11.85 8.16 6.55
C ASP A 93 10.54 8.68 7.16
N ILE A 94 9.67 7.76 7.63
CA ILE A 94 8.40 8.12 8.30
C ILE A 94 8.69 8.77 9.67
N PHE A 95 9.59 8.18 10.45
CA PHE A 95 9.98 8.74 11.74
C PHE A 95 10.74 10.05 11.62
N GLN A 96 11.66 10.14 10.66
CA GLN A 96 12.39 11.37 10.36
C GLN A 96 11.42 12.52 10.05
N ARG A 97 10.38 12.25 9.25
CA ARG A 97 9.36 13.27 8.94
C ARG A 97 8.61 13.76 10.19
N ALA A 98 8.32 12.87 11.15
CA ALA A 98 7.70 13.26 12.42
C ALA A 98 8.65 14.12 13.27
N GLU A 99 9.92 13.74 13.34
CA GLU A 99 10.97 14.48 14.04
C GLU A 99 11.19 15.89 13.44
N GLU A 100 11.31 15.99 12.11
CA GLU A 100 11.45 17.25 11.38
C GLU A 100 10.27 18.22 11.62
N ARG A 101 9.07 17.70 11.90
CA ARG A 101 7.89 18.49 12.25
C ARG A 101 7.75 18.78 13.74
N GLY A 102 8.55 18.12 14.59
CA GLY A 102 8.41 18.19 16.04
C GLY A 102 7.09 17.58 16.54
N GLU A 103 6.54 16.60 15.82
CA GLU A 103 5.24 16.01 16.08
C GLU A 103 5.35 14.56 16.56
N ALA A 104 4.39 14.12 17.38
CA ALA A 104 4.25 12.70 17.70
C ALA A 104 3.87 11.90 16.43
N PRO A 105 4.54 10.77 16.12
CA PRO A 105 4.25 10.00 14.93
C PRO A 105 2.76 9.64 14.81
N LEU A 106 2.19 9.84 13.60
CA LEU A 106 0.89 9.33 13.17
C LEU A 106 1.11 8.54 11.90
N ILE A 107 0.93 7.23 11.99
CA ILE A 107 1.24 6.29 10.91
C ILE A 107 -0.03 5.53 10.51
N VAL A 108 -0.24 5.31 9.22
CA VAL A 108 -1.34 4.49 8.73
C VAL A 108 -0.80 3.14 8.29
N LEU A 109 -1.34 2.06 8.83
CA LEU A 109 -1.01 0.69 8.46
C LEU A 109 -2.19 0.10 7.69
N CYS A 110 -1.98 -0.31 6.44
CA CYS A 110 -3.02 -0.94 5.63
C CYS A 110 -2.85 -2.46 5.65
N ASP A 111 -3.83 -3.19 6.15
CA ASP A 111 -3.81 -4.66 6.16
C ASP A 111 -4.65 -5.20 5.01
N GLU A 112 -3.99 -5.88 4.05
CA GLU A 112 -4.58 -6.53 2.89
C GLU A 112 -5.49 -5.63 2.01
N LEU A 113 -5.21 -4.33 1.95
CA LEU A 113 -5.96 -3.37 1.14
C LEU A 113 -5.58 -3.54 -0.34
N SER A 114 -6.32 -4.41 -1.05
CA SER A 114 -5.98 -4.82 -2.41
C SER A 114 -6.59 -3.94 -3.51
N ASP A 115 -7.63 -3.15 -3.20
CA ASP A 115 -8.21 -2.20 -4.15
C ASP A 115 -7.35 -0.92 -4.24
N PRO A 116 -6.82 -0.59 -5.44
CA PRO A 116 -6.01 0.60 -5.63
C PRO A 116 -6.80 1.92 -5.43
N HIS A 117 -8.13 1.90 -5.61
CA HIS A 117 -8.96 3.07 -5.35
C HIS A 117 -9.02 3.39 -3.86
N ASN A 118 -9.20 2.36 -3.02
CA ASN A 118 -9.18 2.53 -1.57
C ASN A 118 -7.81 2.93 -1.06
N LEU A 119 -6.74 2.28 -1.53
CA LEU A 119 -5.39 2.67 -1.13
C LEU A 119 -5.09 4.12 -1.51
N GLY A 120 -5.44 4.55 -2.72
CA GLY A 120 -5.25 5.94 -3.14
C GLY A 120 -6.03 6.94 -2.28
N ALA A 121 -7.28 6.62 -1.94
CA ALA A 121 -8.10 7.46 -1.06
C ALA A 121 -7.55 7.51 0.38
N VAL A 122 -7.05 6.39 0.92
CA VAL A 122 -6.38 6.35 2.22
C VAL A 122 -5.11 7.20 2.22
N ILE A 123 -4.25 7.07 1.19
CA ILE A 123 -3.03 7.88 1.06
C ILE A 123 -3.38 9.38 1.00
N ARG A 124 -4.40 9.75 0.23
CA ARG A 124 -4.88 11.13 0.15
C ARG A 124 -5.32 11.65 1.50
N THR A 125 -6.15 10.89 2.19
CA THR A 125 -6.65 11.28 3.52
C THR A 125 -5.51 11.37 4.54
N ALA A 126 -4.59 10.41 4.53
CA ALA A 126 -3.42 10.41 5.41
C ALA A 126 -2.55 11.66 5.20
N GLU A 127 -2.33 12.06 3.96
CA GLU A 127 -1.59 13.28 3.63
C GLU A 127 -2.33 14.51 4.14
N CYS A 128 -3.62 14.66 3.82
CA CYS A 128 -4.45 15.78 4.25
C CYS A 128 -4.56 15.87 5.79
N ALA A 129 -4.58 14.74 6.49
CA ALA A 129 -4.61 14.67 7.95
C ALA A 129 -3.24 14.92 8.61
N GLY A 130 -2.20 15.16 7.83
CA GLY A 130 -0.84 15.38 8.35
C GLY A 130 -0.16 14.12 8.88
N ALA A 131 -0.63 12.92 8.53
CA ALA A 131 0.06 11.70 8.90
C ALA A 131 1.50 11.68 8.35
N HIS A 132 2.40 11.00 9.04
CA HIS A 132 3.81 10.98 8.72
C HIS A 132 4.17 9.94 7.68
N GLY A 133 3.33 8.90 7.53
CA GLY A 133 3.52 7.89 6.49
C GLY A 133 2.40 6.87 6.45
N VAL A 134 2.40 6.12 5.34
CA VAL A 134 1.50 4.98 5.11
C VAL A 134 2.35 3.73 4.91
N VAL A 135 1.95 2.62 5.49
CA VAL A 135 2.64 1.34 5.36
C VAL A 135 1.72 0.31 4.75
N ILE A 136 2.21 -0.39 3.75
CA ILE A 136 1.50 -1.48 3.08
C ILE A 136 2.32 -2.77 3.14
N PRO A 137 1.68 -3.96 3.18
CA PRO A 137 2.41 -5.22 3.05
C PRO A 137 2.87 -5.46 1.60
N LYS A 138 3.97 -6.22 1.43
CA LYS A 138 4.49 -6.62 0.11
C LYS A 138 3.52 -7.52 -0.67
N ARG A 139 2.67 -8.25 0.03
CA ARG A 139 1.71 -9.18 -0.56
C ARG A 139 0.29 -8.81 -0.15
N ARG A 140 -0.69 -9.21 -0.95
CA ARG A 140 -2.12 -8.98 -0.69
C ARG A 140 -2.48 -7.50 -0.50
N SER A 141 -1.77 -6.62 -1.19
CA SER A 141 -2.02 -5.18 -1.16
C SER A 141 -1.88 -4.60 -2.57
N ALA A 142 -2.61 -3.54 -2.84
CA ALA A 142 -2.31 -2.68 -3.97
C ALA A 142 -0.93 -2.04 -3.77
N GLY A 143 -0.25 -1.75 -4.87
CA GLY A 143 1.03 -1.04 -4.85
C GLY A 143 0.90 0.39 -5.38
N LEU A 144 2.02 1.12 -5.42
CA LEU A 144 2.06 2.52 -5.88
C LEU A 144 1.98 2.63 -7.41
N THR A 145 0.87 2.17 -7.97
CA THR A 145 0.60 2.19 -9.42
C THR A 145 0.06 3.55 -9.90
N ALA A 146 -0.02 3.73 -11.22
CA ALA A 146 -0.63 4.91 -11.84
C ALA A 146 -2.09 5.14 -11.37
N ILE A 147 -2.84 4.07 -11.10
CA ILE A 147 -4.21 4.16 -10.57
C ILE A 147 -4.19 4.78 -9.17
N VAL A 148 -3.27 4.32 -8.29
CA VAL A 148 -3.11 4.86 -6.93
C VAL A 148 -2.68 6.33 -6.98
N ALA A 149 -1.76 6.72 -7.89
CA ALA A 149 -1.40 8.11 -8.09
C ALA A 149 -2.59 8.99 -8.48
N LYS A 150 -3.40 8.50 -9.41
CA LYS A 150 -4.61 9.20 -9.86
C LYS A 150 -5.66 9.31 -8.74
N THR A 151 -5.95 8.23 -8.03
CA THR A 151 -6.98 8.20 -6.98
C THR A 151 -6.55 8.93 -5.72
N SER A 152 -5.24 9.00 -5.45
CA SER A 152 -4.70 9.84 -4.38
C SER A 152 -4.63 11.33 -4.74
N ALA A 153 -5.04 11.71 -5.95
CA ALA A 153 -4.91 13.10 -6.47
C ALA A 153 -3.47 13.66 -6.30
N GLY A 154 -2.46 12.81 -6.48
CA GLY A 154 -1.06 13.18 -6.34
C GLY A 154 -0.50 13.15 -4.91
N ALA A 155 -1.32 12.90 -3.89
CA ALA A 155 -0.86 12.85 -2.50
C ALA A 155 0.27 11.83 -2.27
N VAL A 156 0.31 10.76 -3.08
CA VAL A 156 1.40 9.77 -3.06
C VAL A 156 2.79 10.39 -3.23
N SER A 157 2.90 11.56 -3.83
CA SER A 157 4.17 12.29 -4.01
C SER A 157 4.58 13.10 -2.78
N HIS A 158 3.67 13.31 -1.84
CA HIS A 158 3.85 14.20 -0.69
C HIS A 158 3.96 13.48 0.66
N ILE A 159 3.57 12.20 0.73
CA ILE A 159 3.67 11.40 1.95
C ILE A 159 4.54 10.17 1.71
N PRO A 160 5.45 9.81 2.63
CA PRO A 160 6.19 8.55 2.56
C PRO A 160 5.25 7.34 2.56
N VAL A 161 5.45 6.42 1.63
CA VAL A 161 4.76 5.12 1.64
C VAL A 161 5.80 4.02 1.72
N ALA A 162 5.81 3.30 2.83
CA ALA A 162 6.70 2.17 3.05
C ALA A 162 6.03 0.84 2.70
N ARG A 163 6.84 -0.15 2.31
CA ARG A 163 6.35 -1.49 1.98
C ARG A 163 7.13 -2.55 2.75
N VAL A 164 6.42 -3.34 3.56
CA VAL A 164 7.03 -4.29 4.48
C VAL A 164 6.68 -5.74 4.15
N PRO A 165 7.57 -6.70 4.42
CA PRO A 165 7.29 -8.11 4.19
C PRO A 165 6.27 -8.68 5.18
N ASN A 166 6.24 -8.16 6.41
CA ASN A 166 5.41 -8.65 7.50
C ASN A 166 4.91 -7.48 8.36
N LEU A 167 3.60 -7.24 8.32
CA LEU A 167 2.98 -6.12 9.04
C LEU A 167 3.01 -6.33 10.55
N THR A 168 2.74 -7.53 11.04
CA THR A 168 2.76 -7.82 12.48
C THR A 168 4.16 -7.71 13.09
N ALA A 169 5.20 -8.06 12.34
CA ALA A 169 6.57 -7.86 12.78
C ALA A 169 6.89 -6.35 12.93
N LEU A 170 6.47 -5.55 11.95
CA LEU A 170 6.59 -4.10 12.05
C LEU A 170 5.79 -3.53 13.24
N MET A 171 4.54 -3.97 13.45
CA MET A 171 3.72 -3.49 14.58
C MET A 171 4.44 -3.70 15.90
N LYS A 172 5.03 -4.89 16.12
CA LYS A 172 5.84 -5.17 17.33
C LYS A 172 7.09 -4.29 17.44
N GLU A 173 7.69 -3.91 16.32
CA GLU A 173 8.81 -2.95 16.30
C GLU A 173 8.33 -1.55 16.67
N LEU A 174 7.22 -1.09 16.10
CA LEU A 174 6.60 0.19 16.43
C LEU A 174 6.22 0.28 17.91
N GLN A 175 5.65 -0.78 18.49
CA GLN A 175 5.34 -0.87 19.91
C GLN A 175 6.59 -0.70 20.80
N LYS A 176 7.72 -1.34 20.44
CA LYS A 176 9.00 -1.16 21.14
C LYS A 176 9.53 0.28 21.03
N ARG A 177 9.16 1.02 20.00
CA ARG A 177 9.48 2.44 19.81
C ARG A 177 8.47 3.38 20.47
N GLY A 178 7.54 2.84 21.26
CA GLY A 178 6.54 3.62 22.00
C GLY A 178 5.36 4.10 21.17
N VAL A 179 5.11 3.50 20.00
CA VAL A 179 3.95 3.81 19.16
C VAL A 179 2.80 2.87 19.51
N TRP A 180 1.67 3.42 19.92
CA TRP A 180 0.44 2.68 20.21
C TRP A 180 -0.28 2.28 18.93
N ILE A 181 -0.75 1.04 18.85
CA ILE A 181 -1.39 0.49 17.66
C ILE A 181 -2.91 0.41 17.86
N PHE A 182 -3.64 1.17 17.07
CA PHE A 182 -5.11 1.22 17.08
C PHE A 182 -5.67 0.52 15.84
N GLY A 183 -6.32 -0.60 16.00
CA GLY A 183 -6.94 -1.34 14.91
C GLY A 183 -8.41 -0.95 14.72
N ALA A 184 -8.80 -0.59 13.50
CA ALA A 184 -10.20 -0.31 13.17
C ALA A 184 -10.99 -1.62 13.06
N GLU A 185 -11.96 -1.83 13.93
CA GLU A 185 -12.78 -3.03 13.97
C GLU A 185 -14.23 -2.70 14.32
N MET A 186 -15.18 -3.39 13.68
CA MET A 186 -16.61 -3.15 13.87
C MET A 186 -17.04 -3.36 15.34
N ASN A 187 -16.53 -4.42 15.95
CA ASN A 187 -16.80 -4.77 17.36
C ASN A 187 -15.59 -4.45 18.26
N GLY A 188 -14.88 -3.37 17.97
CA GLY A 188 -13.75 -2.92 18.78
C GLY A 188 -14.16 -2.71 20.22
N ASN A 189 -13.25 -3.02 21.14
CA ASN A 189 -13.48 -2.95 22.59
C ASN A 189 -13.50 -1.51 23.12
N THR A 190 -13.12 -0.53 22.31
CA THR A 190 -13.09 0.89 22.66
C THR A 190 -13.81 1.70 21.59
N SER A 191 -14.67 2.65 21.98
CA SER A 191 -15.21 3.61 21.04
C SER A 191 -14.10 4.53 20.53
N LEU A 192 -14.12 4.86 19.23
CA LEU A 192 -13.16 5.80 18.65
C LEU A 192 -13.06 7.11 19.45
N TYR A 193 -14.19 7.61 19.93
CA TYR A 193 -14.26 8.89 20.65
C TYR A 193 -13.73 8.81 22.11
N GLU A 194 -13.44 7.61 22.61
CA GLU A 194 -12.85 7.36 23.93
C GLU A 194 -11.36 7.00 23.82
N ALA A 195 -10.87 6.69 22.62
CA ALA A 195 -9.47 6.36 22.38
C ALA A 195 -8.59 7.61 22.48
N ASP A 196 -7.43 7.50 23.12
CA ASP A 196 -6.42 8.58 23.16
C ASP A 196 -5.46 8.45 21.98
N LEU A 197 -5.61 9.36 21.00
CA LEU A 197 -4.80 9.44 19.78
C LEU A 197 -3.81 10.62 19.79
N LYS A 198 -3.59 11.28 20.93
CA LYS A 198 -2.70 12.45 21.03
C LYS A 198 -1.22 12.08 20.92
N GLY A 199 -0.82 10.95 21.49
CA GLY A 199 0.55 10.46 21.47
C GLY A 199 0.97 9.81 20.16
N PRO A 200 2.18 9.16 20.15
CA PRO A 200 2.63 8.37 19.01
C PRO A 200 1.61 7.24 18.71
N ALA A 201 1.03 7.25 17.52
CA ALA A 201 -0.05 6.33 17.16
C ALA A 201 0.12 5.76 15.75
N ALA A 202 -0.24 4.50 15.58
CA ALA A 202 -0.42 3.87 14.29
C ALA A 202 -1.87 3.35 14.18
N ILE A 203 -2.55 3.75 13.11
CA ILE A 203 -3.94 3.36 12.83
C ILE A 203 -3.94 2.27 11.78
N VAL A 204 -4.49 1.11 12.11
CA VAL A 204 -4.58 -0.04 11.21
C VAL A 204 -5.94 -0.04 10.52
N ILE A 205 -5.91 -0.06 9.19
CA ILE A 205 -7.09 -0.15 8.33
C ILE A 205 -7.08 -1.52 7.65
N GLY A 206 -8.09 -2.32 7.92
CA GLY A 206 -8.27 -3.63 7.29
C GLY A 206 -8.92 -3.56 5.91
N SER A 207 -8.99 -4.73 5.26
CA SER A 207 -9.63 -4.88 3.95
C SER A 207 -11.15 -4.75 4.02
N GLU A 208 -11.76 -4.44 2.87
CA GLU A 208 -13.22 -4.45 2.75
C GLU A 208 -13.77 -5.88 2.90
N GLY A 209 -14.78 -6.02 3.72
CA GLY A 209 -15.49 -7.26 3.96
C GLY A 209 -14.86 -8.16 5.04
N SER A 210 -13.56 -8.43 5.02
CA SER A 210 -12.89 -9.26 6.05
C SER A 210 -12.29 -8.46 7.21
N GLY A 211 -12.14 -7.13 7.07
CA GLY A 211 -11.49 -6.31 8.08
C GLY A 211 -9.99 -6.60 8.19
N MET A 212 -9.46 -6.51 9.39
CA MET A 212 -8.08 -6.87 9.70
C MET A 212 -7.91 -8.39 9.75
N SER A 213 -6.76 -8.89 9.32
CA SER A 213 -6.39 -10.29 9.53
C SER A 213 -6.25 -10.59 11.03
N ARG A 214 -6.54 -11.84 11.43
CA ARG A 214 -6.55 -12.23 12.84
C ARG A 214 -5.27 -11.85 13.59
N LEU A 215 -4.11 -12.15 13.00
CA LEU A 215 -2.83 -11.86 13.66
C LEU A 215 -2.57 -10.35 13.80
N VAL A 216 -3.03 -9.55 12.84
CA VAL A 216 -2.94 -8.09 12.92
C VAL A 216 -3.84 -7.57 14.02
N ALA A 217 -5.10 -8.02 14.08
CA ALA A 217 -6.04 -7.64 15.14
C ALA A 217 -5.52 -8.02 16.54
N GLU A 218 -5.00 -9.24 16.72
CA GLU A 218 -4.40 -9.72 17.99
C GLU A 218 -3.12 -8.95 18.38
N THR A 219 -2.46 -8.27 17.43
CA THR A 219 -1.23 -7.51 17.68
C THR A 219 -1.51 -6.04 18.02
N CYS A 220 -2.73 -5.54 17.77
CA CYS A 220 -3.13 -4.18 18.15
C CYS A 220 -3.14 -4.03 19.68
N ASP A 221 -2.75 -2.86 20.18
CA ASP A 221 -2.90 -2.51 21.58
C ASP A 221 -4.37 -2.23 21.93
N PHE A 222 -5.07 -1.59 20.97
CA PHE A 222 -6.49 -1.27 21.08
C PHE A 222 -7.21 -1.63 19.78
N THR A 223 -8.42 -2.17 19.89
CA THR A 223 -9.36 -2.24 18.77
C THR A 223 -10.42 -1.17 18.97
N VAL A 224 -10.57 -0.29 17.96
CA VAL A 224 -11.47 0.86 18.03
C VAL A 224 -12.63 0.71 17.07
N SER A 225 -13.83 1.03 17.54
CA SER A 225 -15.04 0.99 16.74
C SER A 225 -15.57 2.40 16.44
N ILE A 226 -16.03 2.60 15.21
CA ILE A 226 -16.77 3.79 14.83
C ILE A 226 -18.25 3.52 15.16
N PRO A 227 -18.92 4.35 15.98
CA PRO A 227 -20.32 4.12 16.33
C PRO A 227 -21.23 4.15 15.11
N MET A 228 -21.90 3.02 14.84
CA MET A 228 -22.85 2.87 13.73
C MET A 228 -24.29 2.99 14.24
N LYS A 229 -25.08 3.89 13.65
CA LYS A 229 -26.49 4.13 14.03
C LYS A 229 -27.49 3.57 13.01
N GLY A 230 -26.99 3.09 11.88
CA GLY A 230 -27.82 2.53 10.80
C GLY A 230 -27.95 1.02 10.87
N LYS A 231 -28.57 0.44 9.84
CA LYS A 231 -28.69 -1.02 9.67
C LYS A 231 -27.42 -1.66 9.06
N ILE A 232 -26.65 -0.87 8.34
CA ILE A 232 -25.36 -1.30 7.78
C ILE A 232 -24.31 -1.18 8.88
N ASN A 233 -23.51 -2.22 9.05
CA ASN A 233 -22.57 -2.37 10.16
C ASN A 233 -21.11 -2.08 9.81
N SER A 234 -20.81 -1.72 8.57
CA SER A 234 -19.46 -1.40 8.12
C SER A 234 -19.43 -0.22 7.17
N LEU A 235 -18.31 0.49 7.14
CA LEU A 235 -18.01 1.54 6.17
C LEU A 235 -17.02 1.01 5.13
N ASN A 236 -16.96 1.68 3.99
CA ASN A 236 -15.85 1.55 3.07
C ASN A 236 -14.52 1.84 3.82
N ALA A 237 -13.45 1.08 3.51
CA ALA A 237 -12.17 1.17 4.22
C ALA A 237 -11.57 2.59 4.21
N SER A 238 -11.66 3.30 3.08
CA SER A 238 -11.15 4.67 3.01
C SER A 238 -12.00 5.69 3.78
N ALA A 239 -13.31 5.46 3.88
CA ALA A 239 -14.20 6.27 4.71
C ALA A 239 -13.90 6.06 6.20
N ALA A 240 -13.71 4.81 6.63
CA ALA A 240 -13.30 4.48 7.99
C ALA A 240 -11.95 5.13 8.34
N ALA A 241 -10.97 5.03 7.42
CA ALA A 241 -9.67 5.69 7.58
C ALA A 241 -9.80 7.21 7.76
N ALA A 242 -10.68 7.85 7.00
CA ALA A 242 -10.89 9.29 7.10
C ALA A 242 -11.43 9.69 8.49
N ILE A 243 -12.41 8.96 9.00
CA ILE A 243 -13.00 9.24 10.32
C ILE A 243 -11.94 9.06 11.43
N LEU A 244 -11.19 7.97 11.40
CA LEU A 244 -10.14 7.68 12.39
C LEU A 244 -9.02 8.71 12.38
N LEU A 245 -8.54 9.07 11.19
CA LEU A 245 -7.47 10.05 11.04
C LEU A 245 -7.90 11.44 11.48
N TYR A 246 -9.10 11.87 11.11
CA TYR A 246 -9.58 13.19 11.52
C TYR A 246 -9.99 13.27 12.98
N GLU A 247 -10.32 12.17 13.63
CA GLU A 247 -10.42 12.14 15.10
C GLU A 247 -9.05 12.33 15.75
N ALA A 248 -7.99 11.68 15.22
CA ALA A 248 -6.63 11.92 15.69
C ALA A 248 -6.21 13.39 15.48
N VAL A 249 -6.55 13.99 14.32
CA VAL A 249 -6.30 15.43 14.07
C VAL A 249 -7.04 16.30 15.08
N ARG A 250 -8.33 16.05 15.29
CA ARG A 250 -9.13 16.82 16.26
C ARG A 250 -8.50 16.81 17.65
N GLN A 251 -8.07 15.62 18.11
CA GLN A 251 -7.44 15.49 19.44
C GLN A 251 -6.08 16.18 19.53
N ARG A 252 -5.31 16.20 18.44
CA ARG A 252 -3.96 16.81 18.41
C ARG A 252 -3.99 18.32 18.22
N LEU A 253 -5.13 18.90 17.81
CA LEU A 253 -5.36 20.34 17.71
C LEU A 253 -5.89 20.95 19.01
N SER A 254 -6.36 20.12 19.95
CA SER A 254 -6.90 20.52 21.25
C SER A 254 -5.88 20.29 22.38
#